data_99f20eb70026bbddfb4335cfd955aff0
#
_entry.id   99f20eb70026bbddfb4335cfd955aff0
#
_cell.length_a   1.000
_cell.length_b   1.000
_cell.length_c   1.000
_cell.angle_alpha   90.00
_cell.angle_beta   90.00
_cell.angle_gamma   90.00
#
_symmetry.space_group_name_H-M   'P 1'
#
loop_
_entity.id
_entity.type
_entity.pdbx_description
1 polymer ?
#
loop_
_entity_poly.entity_id
_entity_poly.type
_entity_poly.pdbx_seq_one_letter_code
_entity_poly.pdbx_strand_id
1 'polypeptide(L)'
;PIGSDRNQFDGVFDGDGYVIDNLTSLRGGLFGTVCQNAVIKNVGVASGEIGKENTYTSFLGGIAKWSNGADFINCWNGADIYGSGYMGGIVGTVRDGGKSNITGCYNVGSLYASSGHTGGIVGHLDTTRRDTSVEVTIDNCYNLGSINGIYSLGGIVGQAQDGHTIVNCYNAGKITSASDGQAGAIAGSLTNDNRVEECYYDSSVTENGIGDGDGSTTGETTEFMKSPEFLALLGEKFKQDEYSLVNGGYPILYWQKTFDADDVNDVVEKINDIGDVTADSGVKINEARNAYDNLDDDLKPYVSNLDVLLNAEKELSEIISLKEAKKTALEQLESYKDASDYTLNREAFNKALEKGMADISAAKNKDEVNTALIKAKAALDEIPTDSSL
;
A
#
# COMPACT_ATOMS: atom_id res chain seq x y z
N PRO A 1 -2.77 22.68 -8.81
CA PRO A 1 -3.33 22.01 -10.00
C PRO A 1 -2.81 22.57 -11.31
N ILE A 2 -2.66 21.71 -12.31
CA ILE A 2 -2.35 22.10 -13.69
C ILE A 2 -3.66 22.58 -14.36
N GLY A 3 -3.63 23.75 -14.99
CA GLY A 3 -4.82 24.37 -15.56
C GLY A 3 -5.70 25.08 -14.52
N SER A 4 -6.49 26.02 -14.98
CA SER A 4 -7.43 26.82 -14.18
C SER A 4 -8.65 27.18 -15.01
N ASP A 5 -9.68 27.79 -14.40
CA ASP A 5 -10.91 28.18 -15.09
C ASP A 5 -10.66 29.17 -16.25
N ARG A 6 -9.57 29.94 -16.19
CA ARG A 6 -9.20 30.91 -17.25
C ARG A 6 -8.18 30.36 -18.25
N ASN A 7 -7.33 29.47 -17.83
CA ASN A 7 -6.30 28.82 -18.64
C ASN A 7 -6.43 27.31 -18.43
N GLN A 8 -7.40 26.72 -19.11
CA GLN A 8 -7.67 25.29 -19.03
C GLN A 8 -6.53 24.51 -19.66
N PHE A 9 -6.29 23.32 -19.14
CA PHE A 9 -5.35 22.43 -19.79
C PHE A 9 -5.96 21.93 -21.11
N ASP A 10 -5.22 22.12 -22.20
CA ASP A 10 -5.60 21.77 -23.56
C ASP A 10 -4.45 20.98 -24.21
N GLY A 11 -4.59 19.70 -24.30
CA GLY A 11 -3.55 18.82 -24.87
C GLY A 11 -3.60 17.42 -24.34
N VAL A 12 -2.54 16.67 -24.60
CA VAL A 12 -2.37 15.29 -24.13
C VAL A 12 -1.37 15.28 -22.99
N PHE A 13 -1.80 14.76 -21.84
CA PHE A 13 -0.91 14.42 -20.74
C PHE A 13 -0.85 12.90 -20.61
N ASP A 14 0.30 12.34 -20.89
CA ASP A 14 0.59 10.91 -20.70
C ASP A 14 1.54 10.76 -19.53
N GLY A 15 1.07 10.17 -18.44
CA GLY A 15 1.87 9.93 -17.25
C GLY A 15 2.80 8.72 -17.37
N ASP A 16 2.73 7.95 -18.47
CA ASP A 16 3.56 6.77 -18.75
C ASP A 16 3.61 5.76 -17.60
N GLY A 17 2.53 5.67 -16.83
CA GLY A 17 2.43 4.81 -15.65
C GLY A 17 3.10 5.34 -14.39
N TYR A 18 3.69 6.56 -14.43
CA TYR A 18 4.22 7.20 -13.23
C TYR A 18 3.11 7.63 -12.29
N VAL A 19 3.43 7.63 -11.00
CA VAL A 19 2.52 8.00 -9.93
C VAL A 19 3.00 9.24 -9.20
N ILE A 20 2.05 9.98 -8.62
CA ILE A 20 2.32 11.13 -7.75
C ILE A 20 1.99 10.70 -6.34
N ASP A 21 2.99 10.75 -5.47
CA ASP A 21 2.86 10.43 -4.06
C ASP A 21 2.76 11.69 -3.20
N ASN A 22 2.04 11.61 -2.07
CA ASN A 22 1.85 12.69 -1.11
C ASN A 22 1.31 13.99 -1.72
N LEU A 23 0.34 13.89 -2.66
CA LEU A 23 -0.28 15.06 -3.26
C LEU A 23 -1.11 15.83 -2.22
N THR A 24 -0.69 17.02 -1.85
CA THR A 24 -1.48 17.94 -1.02
C THR A 24 -1.99 19.10 -1.85
N SER A 25 -3.32 19.24 -1.95
CA SER A 25 -3.96 20.29 -2.75
C SER A 25 -5.27 20.76 -2.12
N LEU A 26 -5.43 22.05 -1.91
CA LEU A 26 -6.65 22.62 -1.32
C LEU A 26 -7.77 22.90 -2.34
N ARG A 27 -7.50 22.82 -3.64
CA ARG A 27 -8.44 23.35 -4.68
C ARG A 27 -8.66 22.43 -5.87
N GLY A 28 -8.41 21.17 -5.76
CA GLY A 28 -8.54 20.16 -6.81
C GLY A 28 -7.40 19.16 -6.77
N GLY A 29 -7.45 18.17 -7.63
CA GLY A 29 -6.40 17.16 -7.76
C GLY A 29 -5.17 17.63 -8.54
N LEU A 30 -4.65 16.76 -9.38
CA LEU A 30 -3.51 17.07 -10.25
C LEU A 30 -3.84 18.19 -11.24
N PHE A 31 -5.06 18.14 -11.84
CA PHE A 31 -5.56 19.15 -12.74
C PHE A 31 -6.67 19.99 -12.10
N GLY A 32 -6.70 21.28 -12.42
CA GLY A 32 -7.80 22.17 -12.08
C GLY A 32 -8.95 22.01 -13.07
N THR A 33 -8.85 22.67 -14.22
CA THR A 33 -9.82 22.57 -15.30
C THR A 33 -9.15 22.07 -16.57
N VAL A 34 -9.77 21.06 -17.18
CA VAL A 34 -9.35 20.50 -18.48
C VAL A 34 -10.40 20.77 -19.52
N CYS A 35 -9.98 21.14 -20.74
CA CYS A 35 -10.90 21.53 -21.79
C CYS A 35 -11.30 20.36 -22.69
N GLN A 36 -12.25 20.64 -23.60
CA GLN A 36 -12.68 19.71 -24.63
C GLN A 36 -11.50 19.24 -25.47
N ASN A 37 -11.47 17.95 -25.80
CA ASN A 37 -10.41 17.28 -26.56
C ASN A 37 -9.07 17.11 -25.82
N ALA A 38 -8.94 17.57 -24.59
CA ALA A 38 -7.79 17.17 -23.76
C ALA A 38 -7.85 15.68 -23.42
N VAL A 39 -6.70 15.04 -23.33
CA VAL A 39 -6.56 13.63 -22.93
C VAL A 39 -5.61 13.54 -21.75
N ILE A 40 -6.11 13.01 -20.65
CA ILE A 40 -5.29 12.70 -19.48
C ILE A 40 -5.23 11.17 -19.38
N LYS A 41 -4.02 10.61 -19.40
CA LYS A 41 -3.90 9.14 -19.38
C LYS A 41 -2.69 8.63 -18.63
N ASN A 42 -2.79 7.35 -18.20
CA ASN A 42 -1.70 6.57 -17.59
C ASN A 42 -1.05 7.29 -16.41
N VAL A 43 -1.83 7.92 -15.53
CA VAL A 43 -1.34 8.66 -14.36
C VAL A 43 -2.17 8.33 -13.12
N GLY A 44 -1.49 8.19 -11.99
CA GLY A 44 -2.12 7.96 -10.70
C GLY A 44 -1.66 8.95 -9.62
N VAL A 45 -2.52 9.15 -8.64
CA VAL A 45 -2.17 9.78 -7.37
C VAL A 45 -2.18 8.68 -6.31
N ALA A 46 -0.99 8.31 -5.80
CA ALA A 46 -0.85 7.16 -4.92
C ALA A 46 -1.32 7.46 -3.49
N SER A 47 -1.04 8.65 -3.00
CA SER A 47 -1.44 9.07 -1.66
C SER A 47 -1.56 10.59 -1.56
N GLY A 48 -2.07 11.07 -0.42
CA GLY A 48 -2.13 12.49 -0.11
C GLY A 48 -3.51 12.95 0.39
N GLU A 49 -3.68 14.27 0.48
CA GLU A 49 -4.91 14.90 0.94
C GLU A 49 -5.35 16.00 -0.04
N ILE A 50 -6.53 15.82 -0.63
CA ILE A 50 -7.12 16.78 -1.57
C ILE A 50 -8.33 17.44 -0.91
N GLY A 51 -8.30 18.77 -0.85
CA GLY A 51 -9.22 19.53 -0.01
C GLY A 51 -8.76 19.58 1.43
N LYS A 52 -9.67 19.85 2.34
CA LYS A 52 -9.41 19.83 3.77
C LYS A 52 -10.71 19.67 4.54
N GLU A 53 -10.70 18.87 5.57
CA GLU A 53 -11.81 18.71 6.47
C GLU A 53 -12.32 20.07 7.01
N ASN A 54 -13.63 20.22 7.13
CA ASN A 54 -14.30 21.45 7.58
C ASN A 54 -14.03 22.71 6.76
N THR A 55 -13.63 22.59 5.50
CA THR A 55 -13.52 23.72 4.56
C THR A 55 -14.55 23.62 3.45
N TYR A 56 -15.08 24.79 3.03
CA TYR A 56 -15.99 24.89 1.88
C TYR A 56 -15.19 24.85 0.57
N THR A 57 -14.85 23.65 0.11
CA THR A 57 -14.26 23.46 -1.21
C THR A 57 -15.27 22.75 -2.11
N SER A 58 -15.77 23.48 -3.10
CA SER A 58 -17.02 23.10 -3.81
C SER A 58 -16.85 22.05 -4.90
N PHE A 59 -15.67 21.84 -5.43
CA PHE A 59 -15.46 20.90 -6.53
C PHE A 59 -14.08 20.28 -6.40
N LEU A 60 -14.02 18.97 -6.28
CA LEU A 60 -12.75 18.26 -6.12
C LEU A 60 -12.75 16.96 -6.92
N GLY A 61 -11.62 16.63 -7.50
CA GLY A 61 -11.38 15.32 -8.08
C GLY A 61 -9.93 14.90 -7.84
N GLY A 62 -9.66 13.64 -7.71
CA GLY A 62 -8.31 13.13 -7.52
C GLY A 62 -7.39 13.48 -8.68
N ILE A 63 -7.89 13.37 -9.90
CA ILE A 63 -7.16 13.72 -11.11
C ILE A 63 -7.55 15.12 -11.58
N ALA A 64 -8.82 15.43 -11.80
CA ALA A 64 -9.25 16.74 -12.25
C ALA A 64 -10.43 17.28 -11.46
N LYS A 65 -10.38 18.55 -11.13
CA LYS A 65 -11.49 19.27 -10.50
C LYS A 65 -12.70 19.38 -11.45
N TRP A 66 -12.46 19.85 -12.68
CA TRP A 66 -13.45 20.04 -13.73
C TRP A 66 -12.97 19.53 -15.07
N SER A 67 -13.89 18.90 -15.79
CA SER A 67 -13.72 18.57 -17.20
C SER A 67 -14.80 19.23 -18.04
N ASN A 68 -14.39 19.87 -19.12
CA ASN A 68 -15.28 20.39 -20.15
C ASN A 68 -15.24 19.47 -21.40
N GLY A 69 -15.37 18.13 -21.20
CA GLY A 69 -15.37 17.14 -22.27
C GLY A 69 -14.02 16.51 -22.59
N ALA A 70 -13.09 16.44 -21.64
CA ALA A 70 -11.83 15.73 -21.79
C ALA A 70 -11.98 14.21 -21.58
N ASP A 71 -11.08 13.44 -22.18
CA ASP A 71 -10.97 12.01 -21.94
C ASP A 71 -9.99 11.71 -20.78
N PHE A 72 -10.38 10.72 -19.96
CA PHE A 72 -9.55 10.17 -18.87
C PHE A 72 -9.37 8.67 -19.08
N ILE A 73 -8.14 8.23 -19.28
CA ILE A 73 -7.84 6.84 -19.64
C ILE A 73 -6.79 6.28 -18.70
N ASN A 74 -7.09 5.16 -18.05
CA ASN A 74 -6.14 4.47 -17.15
C ASN A 74 -5.60 5.41 -16.05
N CYS A 75 -6.49 6.22 -15.47
CA CYS A 75 -6.15 7.12 -14.36
C CYS A 75 -6.66 6.56 -13.03
N TRP A 76 -5.97 6.88 -11.94
CA TRP A 76 -6.42 6.40 -10.64
C TRP A 76 -6.12 7.35 -9.48
N ASN A 77 -6.86 7.17 -8.39
CA ASN A 77 -6.69 7.95 -7.17
C ASN A 77 -6.64 7.05 -5.93
N GLY A 78 -5.60 7.24 -5.13
CA GLY A 78 -5.45 6.67 -3.79
C GLY A 78 -5.39 7.74 -2.69
N ALA A 79 -5.44 9.04 -3.05
CA ALA A 79 -5.48 10.12 -2.06
C ALA A 79 -6.88 10.27 -1.45
N ASP A 80 -6.94 10.67 -0.18
CA ASP A 80 -8.19 11.02 0.49
C ASP A 80 -8.68 12.40 0.03
N ILE A 81 -10.01 12.54 -0.18
CA ILE A 81 -10.62 13.77 -0.67
C ILE A 81 -11.64 14.31 0.34
N TYR A 82 -11.46 15.55 0.78
CA TYR A 82 -12.33 16.24 1.75
C TYR A 82 -12.95 17.49 1.15
N GLY A 83 -14.28 17.57 1.09
CA GLY A 83 -14.94 18.74 0.50
C GLY A 83 -16.42 18.88 0.79
N SER A 84 -17.04 19.87 0.16
CA SER A 84 -18.45 20.23 0.39
C SER A 84 -19.28 20.35 -0.89
N GLY A 85 -18.75 20.01 -2.04
CA GLY A 85 -19.47 20.15 -3.30
C GLY A 85 -19.50 18.86 -4.10
N TYR A 86 -19.27 18.99 -5.40
CA TYR A 86 -19.20 17.82 -6.28
C TYR A 86 -17.81 17.20 -6.20
N MET A 87 -17.75 15.95 -5.80
CA MET A 87 -16.49 15.26 -5.55
C MET A 87 -16.44 13.94 -6.31
N GLY A 88 -15.33 13.68 -6.98
CA GLY A 88 -15.06 12.41 -7.64
C GLY A 88 -13.65 11.90 -7.36
N GLY A 89 -13.49 10.61 -7.25
CA GLY A 89 -12.16 10.03 -7.13
C GLY A 89 -11.27 10.37 -8.33
N ILE A 90 -11.86 10.47 -9.54
CA ILE A 90 -11.15 10.87 -10.76
C ILE A 90 -11.52 12.31 -11.14
N VAL A 91 -12.80 12.60 -11.37
CA VAL A 91 -13.25 13.93 -11.81
C VAL A 91 -14.35 14.46 -10.91
N GLY A 92 -14.19 15.66 -10.39
CA GLY A 92 -15.21 16.29 -9.54
C GLY A 92 -16.52 16.53 -10.31
N THR A 93 -16.46 17.16 -11.48
CA THR A 93 -17.63 17.33 -12.36
C THR A 93 -17.22 17.37 -13.82
N VAL A 94 -18.06 16.79 -14.67
CA VAL A 94 -18.00 16.95 -16.14
C VAL A 94 -19.18 17.81 -16.55
N ARG A 95 -18.91 18.89 -17.28
CA ARG A 95 -19.92 19.83 -17.76
C ARG A 95 -19.43 20.52 -19.00
N ASP A 96 -20.31 20.99 -19.83
CA ASP A 96 -20.00 21.69 -21.09
C ASP A 96 -19.02 20.87 -21.98
N GLY A 97 -19.22 20.79 -23.24
CA GLY A 97 -18.24 20.26 -24.18
C GLY A 97 -18.41 18.82 -24.67
N GLY A 98 -19.38 18.52 -25.46
CA GLY A 98 -19.40 17.34 -26.36
C GLY A 98 -19.27 15.96 -25.70
N LYS A 99 -18.58 15.04 -26.37
CA LYS A 99 -18.36 13.68 -25.91
C LYS A 99 -17.11 13.59 -25.02
N SER A 100 -17.17 12.79 -23.95
CA SER A 100 -16.06 12.50 -23.05
C SER A 100 -16.07 11.04 -22.65
N ASN A 101 -14.90 10.43 -22.60
CA ASN A 101 -14.73 9.04 -22.17
C ASN A 101 -13.89 8.98 -20.88
N ILE A 102 -14.39 8.26 -19.89
CA ILE A 102 -13.67 7.95 -18.66
C ILE A 102 -13.56 6.43 -18.62
N THR A 103 -12.41 5.93 -19.06
CA THR A 103 -12.22 4.49 -19.34
C THR A 103 -11.06 3.92 -18.57
N GLY A 104 -11.24 2.76 -17.98
CA GLY A 104 -10.18 2.04 -17.28
C GLY A 104 -9.63 2.81 -16.08
N CYS A 105 -10.48 3.58 -15.40
CA CYS A 105 -10.08 4.37 -14.23
C CYS A 105 -10.54 3.73 -12.93
N TYR A 106 -9.81 4.01 -11.84
CA TYR A 106 -10.25 3.50 -10.54
C TYR A 106 -9.94 4.44 -9.38
N ASN A 107 -10.69 4.25 -8.29
CA ASN A 107 -10.46 4.94 -7.02
C ASN A 107 -10.34 3.96 -5.86
N VAL A 108 -9.32 4.14 -5.05
CA VAL A 108 -9.12 3.43 -3.78
C VAL A 108 -9.01 4.39 -2.58
N GLY A 109 -8.87 5.70 -2.83
CA GLY A 109 -8.88 6.74 -1.80
C GLY A 109 -10.27 6.97 -1.22
N SER A 110 -10.37 7.40 0.03
CA SER A 110 -11.63 7.69 0.70
C SER A 110 -12.12 9.10 0.38
N LEU A 111 -13.44 9.25 0.22
CA LEU A 111 -14.08 10.55 -0.04
C LEU A 111 -14.98 10.95 1.13
N TYR A 112 -14.81 12.17 1.63
CA TYR A 112 -15.53 12.73 2.78
C TYR A 112 -16.25 14.01 2.38
N ALA A 113 -17.56 13.91 2.14
CA ALA A 113 -18.37 14.99 1.61
C ALA A 113 -19.30 15.59 2.69
N SER A 114 -19.12 16.84 3.03
CA SER A 114 -20.05 17.54 3.92
C SER A 114 -21.32 18.00 3.23
N SER A 115 -21.40 17.93 1.87
CA SER A 115 -22.54 18.31 1.05
C SER A 115 -22.27 17.92 -0.42
N GLY A 116 -23.27 18.05 -1.29
CA GLY A 116 -23.12 17.85 -2.74
C GLY A 116 -23.16 16.41 -3.19
N HIS A 117 -22.83 16.18 -4.47
CA HIS A 117 -22.87 14.84 -5.08
C HIS A 117 -21.47 14.26 -5.13
N THR A 118 -21.34 13.01 -4.69
CA THR A 118 -20.03 12.37 -4.57
C THR A 118 -20.03 11.01 -5.24
N GLY A 119 -19.08 10.79 -6.14
CA GLY A 119 -18.90 9.53 -6.83
C GLY A 119 -17.47 9.02 -6.72
N GLY A 120 -17.29 7.71 -6.63
CA GLY A 120 -15.94 7.11 -6.60
C GLY A 120 -15.14 7.43 -7.87
N ILE A 121 -15.80 7.62 -9.00
CA ILE A 121 -15.18 8.02 -10.26
C ILE A 121 -15.53 9.46 -10.59
N VAL A 122 -16.81 9.80 -10.71
CA VAL A 122 -17.27 11.15 -11.05
C VAL A 122 -18.29 11.65 -10.05
N GLY A 123 -18.09 12.86 -9.54
CA GLY A 123 -19.06 13.47 -8.61
C GLY A 123 -20.36 13.86 -9.30
N HIS A 124 -20.28 14.57 -10.41
CA HIS A 124 -21.45 15.08 -11.11
C HIS A 124 -21.26 15.15 -12.63
N LEU A 125 -22.23 14.64 -13.36
CA LEU A 125 -22.39 14.80 -14.80
C LEU A 125 -23.50 15.79 -15.06
N ASP A 126 -23.15 17.00 -15.56
CA ASP A 126 -24.06 18.16 -15.70
C ASP A 126 -24.35 18.47 -17.15
N THR A 127 -25.60 18.31 -17.58
CA THR A 127 -26.09 18.65 -18.94
C THR A 127 -26.81 19.99 -18.99
N THR A 128 -27.03 20.70 -17.87
CA THR A 128 -27.97 21.82 -17.79
C THR A 128 -27.46 23.13 -18.34
N ARG A 129 -26.17 23.24 -18.66
CA ARG A 129 -25.56 24.49 -19.05
C ARG A 129 -25.31 24.61 -20.56
N ARG A 130 -26.32 24.93 -21.33
CA ARG A 130 -26.27 25.27 -22.75
C ARG A 130 -26.33 24.07 -23.71
N ASP A 131 -27.34 23.99 -24.47
CA ASP A 131 -27.60 23.51 -25.86
C ASP A 131 -26.54 22.58 -26.55
N THR A 132 -25.66 21.98 -25.81
CA THR A 132 -24.73 20.98 -26.29
C THR A 132 -25.00 19.68 -25.55
N SER A 133 -25.31 18.64 -26.32
CA SER A 133 -25.43 17.28 -25.81
C SER A 133 -24.09 16.83 -25.22
N VAL A 134 -23.90 17.06 -23.95
CA VAL A 134 -22.78 16.44 -23.20
C VAL A 134 -23.11 14.95 -23.07
N GLU A 135 -22.34 14.11 -23.71
CA GLU A 135 -22.47 12.66 -23.64
C GLU A 135 -21.20 12.11 -22.99
N VAL A 136 -21.31 11.62 -21.78
CA VAL A 136 -20.18 10.99 -21.06
C VAL A 136 -20.37 9.48 -21.02
N THR A 137 -19.33 8.76 -21.40
CA THR A 137 -19.26 7.31 -21.21
C THR A 137 -18.26 7.02 -20.09
N ILE A 138 -18.74 6.38 -19.02
CA ILE A 138 -17.90 5.80 -17.96
C ILE A 138 -17.87 4.29 -18.20
N ASP A 139 -16.71 3.77 -18.53
CA ASP A 139 -16.55 2.41 -19.02
C ASP A 139 -15.36 1.70 -18.35
N ASN A 140 -15.54 0.45 -17.94
CA ASN A 140 -14.50 -0.34 -17.33
C ASN A 140 -13.81 0.36 -16.13
N CYS A 141 -14.60 0.94 -15.25
CA CYS A 141 -14.11 1.65 -14.07
C CYS A 141 -14.52 0.95 -12.79
N TYR A 142 -13.74 1.14 -11.72
CA TYR A 142 -14.15 0.60 -10.43
C TYR A 142 -13.81 1.52 -9.25
N ASN A 143 -14.51 1.29 -8.13
CA ASN A 143 -14.25 1.94 -6.86
C ASN A 143 -14.14 0.93 -5.71
N LEU A 144 -13.10 1.05 -4.91
CA LEU A 144 -12.93 0.38 -3.61
C LEU A 144 -12.85 1.36 -2.45
N GLY A 145 -12.64 2.66 -2.74
CA GLY A 145 -12.57 3.69 -1.72
C GLY A 145 -13.91 3.87 -1.00
N SER A 146 -13.86 4.16 0.30
CA SER A 146 -15.07 4.48 1.05
C SER A 146 -15.60 5.86 0.69
N ILE A 147 -16.93 6.01 0.64
CA ILE A 147 -17.59 7.29 0.40
C ILE A 147 -18.50 7.61 1.58
N ASN A 148 -18.20 8.72 2.25
CA ASN A 148 -18.96 9.21 3.39
C ASN A 148 -19.53 10.58 3.08
N GLY A 149 -20.83 10.77 3.22
CA GLY A 149 -21.44 12.05 2.84
C GLY A 149 -22.90 12.18 3.20
N ILE A 150 -23.59 13.16 2.59
CA ILE A 150 -24.96 13.54 2.98
C ILE A 150 -25.96 13.38 1.84
N TYR A 151 -25.61 13.83 0.63
CA TYR A 151 -26.52 13.83 -0.52
C TYR A 151 -26.21 12.66 -1.47
N SER A 152 -26.50 12.79 -2.75
CA SER A 152 -26.34 11.73 -3.75
C SER A 152 -24.93 11.14 -3.76
N LEU A 153 -24.79 9.96 -3.23
CA LEU A 153 -23.53 9.23 -3.08
C LEU A 153 -23.55 8.00 -3.96
N GLY A 154 -22.58 7.85 -4.85
CA GLY A 154 -22.46 6.68 -5.71
C GLY A 154 -21.05 6.14 -5.80
N GLY A 155 -20.89 4.83 -5.84
CA GLY A 155 -19.58 4.20 -5.98
C GLY A 155 -18.89 4.55 -7.30
N ILE A 156 -19.65 4.78 -8.36
CA ILE A 156 -19.13 5.20 -9.66
C ILE A 156 -19.49 6.68 -9.90
N VAL A 157 -20.77 7.05 -9.87
CA VAL A 157 -21.20 8.43 -10.11
C VAL A 157 -22.11 8.93 -9.00
N GLY A 158 -21.85 10.16 -8.50
CA GLY A 158 -22.70 10.77 -7.48
C GLY A 158 -24.06 11.14 -8.05
N GLN A 159 -24.09 11.97 -9.07
CA GLN A 159 -25.28 12.30 -9.83
C GLN A 159 -24.98 12.36 -11.33
N ALA A 160 -25.82 11.73 -12.13
CA ALA A 160 -25.83 11.89 -13.59
C ALA A 160 -27.17 12.47 -14.04
N GLN A 161 -27.10 13.59 -14.78
CA GLN A 161 -28.22 14.13 -15.50
C GLN A 161 -28.39 13.39 -16.85
N ASP A 162 -29.28 13.83 -17.70
CA ASP A 162 -29.73 13.06 -18.86
C ASP A 162 -28.62 12.71 -19.88
N GLY A 163 -28.67 11.51 -20.46
CA GLY A 163 -27.97 11.15 -21.68
C GLY A 163 -26.55 10.58 -21.53
N HIS A 164 -26.20 10.06 -20.35
CA HIS A 164 -24.89 9.44 -20.11
C HIS A 164 -24.94 7.91 -20.12
N THR A 165 -23.78 7.29 -20.33
CA THR A 165 -23.62 5.84 -20.31
C THR A 165 -22.64 5.43 -19.20
N ILE A 166 -23.07 4.51 -18.36
CA ILE A 166 -22.23 3.88 -17.34
C ILE A 166 -22.29 2.37 -17.60
N VAL A 167 -21.17 1.78 -17.98
CA VAL A 167 -21.14 0.39 -18.44
C VAL A 167 -19.91 -0.35 -17.94
N ASN A 168 -20.08 -1.64 -17.65
CA ASN A 168 -19.02 -2.56 -17.23
C ASN A 168 -18.17 -2.00 -16.07
N CYS A 169 -18.84 -1.43 -15.08
CA CYS A 169 -18.22 -0.85 -13.90
C CYS A 169 -18.55 -1.67 -12.64
N TYR A 170 -17.69 -1.61 -11.64
CA TYR A 170 -18.06 -2.21 -10.37
C TYR A 170 -17.66 -1.35 -9.15
N ASN A 171 -18.38 -1.56 -8.05
CA ASN A 171 -18.08 -0.97 -6.75
C ASN A 171 -18.03 -2.03 -5.65
N ALA A 172 -16.94 -2.03 -4.88
CA ALA A 172 -16.83 -2.77 -3.62
C ALA A 172 -16.44 -1.85 -2.44
N GLY A 173 -16.40 -0.53 -2.67
CA GLY A 173 -16.22 0.47 -1.62
C GLY A 173 -17.52 0.69 -0.84
N LYS A 174 -17.38 0.93 0.47
CA LYS A 174 -18.52 1.20 1.36
C LYS A 174 -19.07 2.60 1.12
N ILE A 175 -20.39 2.69 0.92
CA ILE A 175 -21.10 3.97 0.83
C ILE A 175 -21.85 4.22 2.14
N THR A 176 -21.60 5.35 2.79
CA THR A 176 -22.25 5.71 4.04
C THR A 176 -22.90 7.09 3.93
N SER A 177 -24.23 7.15 3.93
CA SER A 177 -24.97 8.41 3.97
C SER A 177 -25.30 8.78 5.43
N ALA A 178 -25.06 10.04 5.81
CA ALA A 178 -25.39 10.57 7.12
C ALA A 178 -26.87 10.98 7.27
N SER A 179 -27.65 10.93 6.20
CA SER A 179 -29.07 11.25 6.16
C SER A 179 -29.81 10.22 5.29
N ASP A 180 -31.14 10.34 5.18
CA ASP A 180 -31.95 9.57 4.20
C ASP A 180 -31.62 9.96 2.75
N GLY A 181 -30.39 10.42 2.50
CA GLY A 181 -29.90 10.81 1.21
C GLY A 181 -29.80 9.66 0.22
N GLN A 182 -29.83 10.00 -1.03
CA GLN A 182 -29.73 9.07 -2.16
C GLN A 182 -28.33 8.44 -2.17
N ALA A 183 -28.25 7.18 -1.81
CA ALA A 183 -26.99 6.43 -1.78
C ALA A 183 -27.16 5.14 -2.57
N GLY A 184 -26.26 4.93 -3.55
CA GLY A 184 -26.23 3.73 -4.36
C GLY A 184 -24.81 3.28 -4.65
N ALA A 185 -24.61 1.98 -4.71
CA ALA A 185 -23.29 1.41 -4.94
C ALA A 185 -22.70 1.80 -6.32
N ILE A 186 -23.54 2.04 -7.31
CA ILE A 186 -23.12 2.50 -8.65
C ILE A 186 -23.43 3.98 -8.83
N ALA A 187 -24.67 4.41 -8.60
CA ALA A 187 -25.07 5.79 -8.77
C ALA A 187 -25.90 6.29 -7.60
N GLY A 188 -25.61 7.52 -7.11
CA GLY A 188 -26.41 8.16 -6.08
C GLY A 188 -27.75 8.61 -6.62
N SER A 189 -27.77 9.32 -7.73
CA SER A 189 -28.99 9.76 -8.41
C SER A 189 -28.80 9.81 -9.93
N LEU A 190 -29.78 9.30 -10.64
CA LEU A 190 -29.87 9.31 -12.10
C LEU A 190 -31.16 10.02 -12.51
N THR A 191 -31.09 11.03 -13.36
CA THR A 191 -32.27 11.54 -14.05
C THR A 191 -32.49 10.78 -15.37
N ASN A 192 -33.49 11.16 -16.15
CA ASN A 192 -33.94 10.39 -17.32
C ASN A 192 -32.81 10.10 -18.32
N ASP A 193 -33.06 9.12 -19.21
CA ASP A 193 -32.25 8.80 -20.41
C ASP A 193 -30.79 8.38 -20.15
N ASN A 194 -30.40 8.12 -18.92
CA ASN A 194 -29.10 7.49 -18.62
C ASN A 194 -29.16 5.99 -18.90
N ARG A 195 -28.09 5.46 -19.49
CA ARG A 195 -27.91 4.03 -19.72
C ARG A 195 -26.94 3.49 -18.67
N VAL A 196 -27.41 2.58 -17.83
CA VAL A 196 -26.59 1.86 -16.84
C VAL A 196 -26.74 0.38 -17.09
N GLU A 197 -25.66 -0.28 -17.51
CA GLU A 197 -25.66 -1.69 -17.90
C GLU A 197 -24.37 -2.38 -17.47
N GLU A 198 -24.44 -3.68 -17.22
CA GLU A 198 -23.27 -4.50 -16.84
C GLU A 198 -22.50 -3.90 -15.66
N CYS A 199 -23.22 -3.28 -14.72
CA CYS A 199 -22.65 -2.67 -13.54
C CYS A 199 -22.94 -3.50 -12.29
N TYR A 200 -21.89 -3.80 -11.54
CA TYR A 200 -21.93 -4.74 -10.41
C TYR A 200 -21.52 -4.07 -9.11
N TYR A 201 -22.01 -4.58 -8.00
CA TYR A 201 -21.60 -4.07 -6.69
C TYR A 201 -21.59 -5.17 -5.63
N ASP A 202 -20.73 -5.00 -4.63
CA ASP A 202 -20.73 -5.87 -3.46
C ASP A 202 -21.90 -5.54 -2.53
N SER A 203 -22.93 -6.38 -2.59
CA SER A 203 -24.16 -6.26 -1.79
C SER A 203 -23.93 -6.53 -0.30
N SER A 204 -22.79 -7.11 0.08
CA SER A 204 -22.40 -7.29 1.48
C SER A 204 -21.87 -5.98 2.09
N VAL A 205 -21.50 -5.00 1.24
CA VAL A 205 -20.91 -3.71 1.65
C VAL A 205 -21.90 -2.55 1.48
N THR A 206 -22.68 -2.55 0.37
CA THR A 206 -23.66 -1.50 0.07
C THR A 206 -24.93 -2.16 -0.45
N GLU A 207 -26.09 -1.80 0.13
CA GLU A 207 -27.35 -2.51 -0.08
C GLU A 207 -28.00 -2.26 -1.44
N ASN A 208 -27.99 -1.00 -1.92
CA ASN A 208 -28.67 -0.59 -3.15
C ASN A 208 -27.67 -0.23 -4.26
N GLY A 209 -27.92 -0.66 -5.47
CA GLY A 209 -27.09 -0.29 -6.63
C GLY A 209 -27.28 1.16 -7.07
N ILE A 210 -28.52 1.68 -7.03
CA ILE A 210 -28.91 3.05 -7.39
C ILE A 210 -29.71 3.64 -6.24
N GLY A 211 -29.37 4.87 -5.84
CA GLY A 211 -30.05 5.57 -4.76
C GLY A 211 -31.38 6.18 -5.20
N ASP A 212 -31.40 6.81 -6.37
CA ASP A 212 -32.60 7.42 -6.96
C ASP A 212 -32.51 7.38 -8.49
N GLY A 213 -33.61 7.09 -9.15
CA GLY A 213 -33.71 6.96 -10.62
C GLY A 213 -33.66 5.50 -11.08
N ASP A 214 -33.63 5.32 -12.39
CA ASP A 214 -33.70 4.02 -13.05
C ASP A 214 -32.36 3.61 -13.69
N GLY A 215 -32.03 2.33 -13.61
CA GLY A 215 -30.83 1.73 -14.23
C GLY A 215 -30.67 0.27 -13.85
N SER A 216 -29.93 -0.47 -14.65
CA SER A 216 -29.69 -1.91 -14.42
C SER A 216 -28.37 -2.12 -13.69
N THR A 217 -28.43 -2.63 -12.46
CA THR A 217 -27.26 -3.00 -11.66
C THR A 217 -27.47 -4.34 -10.99
N THR A 218 -26.39 -5.07 -10.75
CA THR A 218 -26.44 -6.39 -10.13
C THR A 218 -25.61 -6.40 -8.84
N GLY A 219 -26.28 -6.68 -7.72
CA GLY A 219 -25.63 -6.87 -6.42
C GLY A 219 -25.17 -8.32 -6.27
N GLU A 220 -23.90 -8.51 -5.99
CA GLU A 220 -23.28 -9.81 -5.81
C GLU A 220 -22.62 -9.91 -4.44
N THR A 221 -22.32 -11.12 -3.99
CA THR A 221 -21.58 -11.30 -2.74
C THR A 221 -20.10 -11.00 -2.94
N THR A 222 -19.42 -10.59 -1.86
CA THR A 222 -17.95 -10.42 -1.84
C THR A 222 -17.23 -11.63 -2.44
N GLU A 223 -17.66 -12.83 -2.09
CA GLU A 223 -17.05 -14.08 -2.51
C GLU A 223 -17.19 -14.29 -4.02
N PHE A 224 -18.37 -14.03 -4.59
CA PHE A 224 -18.60 -14.11 -6.01
C PHE A 224 -17.80 -13.04 -6.77
N MET A 225 -17.77 -11.80 -6.30
CA MET A 225 -17.04 -10.72 -6.95
C MET A 225 -15.50 -10.91 -6.95
N LYS A 226 -15.00 -11.87 -6.20
CA LYS A 226 -13.57 -12.27 -6.21
C LYS A 226 -13.31 -13.55 -7.02
N SER A 227 -14.34 -14.11 -7.64
CA SER A 227 -14.23 -15.37 -8.37
C SER A 227 -13.86 -15.19 -9.85
N PRO A 228 -13.30 -16.23 -10.49
CA PRO A 228 -13.09 -16.23 -11.95
C PRO A 228 -14.37 -16.08 -12.76
N GLU A 229 -15.51 -16.53 -12.22
CA GLU A 229 -16.83 -16.39 -12.85
C GLU A 229 -17.23 -14.90 -12.95
N PHE A 230 -16.97 -14.12 -11.93
CA PHE A 230 -17.21 -12.67 -11.99
C PHE A 230 -16.27 -11.98 -12.98
N LEU A 231 -15.00 -12.36 -12.99
CA LEU A 231 -14.05 -11.86 -13.99
C LEU A 231 -14.55 -12.12 -15.43
N ALA A 232 -15.15 -13.28 -15.68
CA ALA A 232 -15.70 -13.60 -17.00
C ALA A 232 -16.86 -12.67 -17.39
N LEU A 233 -17.63 -12.13 -16.44
CA LEU A 233 -18.67 -11.13 -16.70
C LEU A 233 -18.08 -9.77 -17.06
N LEU A 234 -16.96 -9.35 -16.44
CA LEU A 234 -16.28 -8.10 -16.70
C LEU A 234 -15.47 -8.10 -18.01
N GLY A 235 -15.09 -9.28 -18.51
CA GLY A 235 -14.41 -9.46 -19.80
C GLY A 235 -12.95 -9.03 -19.83
N GLU A 236 -12.39 -8.87 -21.03
CA GLU A 236 -10.95 -8.75 -21.30
C GLU A 236 -10.27 -7.49 -20.76
N LYS A 237 -11.02 -6.50 -20.30
CA LYS A 237 -10.46 -5.25 -19.72
C LYS A 237 -10.03 -5.42 -18.29
N PHE A 238 -10.43 -6.52 -17.66
CA PHE A 238 -10.07 -6.88 -16.31
C PHE A 238 -9.26 -8.17 -16.27
N LYS A 239 -8.53 -8.37 -15.21
CA LYS A 239 -7.81 -9.61 -14.88
C LYS A 239 -7.95 -9.94 -13.40
N GLN A 240 -7.67 -11.18 -13.03
CA GLN A 240 -7.70 -11.59 -11.63
C GLN A 240 -6.61 -10.88 -10.83
N ASP A 241 -6.95 -10.44 -9.63
CA ASP A 241 -5.98 -10.05 -8.60
C ASP A 241 -5.48 -11.33 -7.91
N GLU A 242 -4.57 -12.01 -8.58
CA GLU A 242 -3.95 -13.21 -8.03
C GLU A 242 -3.29 -12.85 -6.68
N TYR A 243 -3.51 -13.71 -5.69
CA TYR A 243 -2.98 -13.55 -4.33
C TYR A 243 -3.54 -12.37 -3.52
N SER A 244 -4.54 -11.66 -4.02
CA SER A 244 -5.19 -10.52 -3.33
C SER A 244 -4.25 -9.36 -2.97
N LEU A 245 -3.17 -9.19 -3.70
CA LEU A 245 -2.09 -8.23 -3.37
C LEU A 245 -2.39 -6.79 -3.81
N VAL A 246 -3.21 -6.59 -4.83
CA VAL A 246 -3.49 -5.26 -5.39
C VAL A 246 -4.83 -4.73 -4.90
N ASN A 247 -5.87 -5.55 -4.95
CA ASN A 247 -7.27 -5.14 -4.76
C ASN A 247 -8.01 -6.01 -3.73
N GLY A 248 -7.28 -6.72 -2.87
CA GLY A 248 -7.88 -7.64 -1.90
C GLY A 248 -8.66 -8.80 -2.53
N GLY A 249 -8.32 -9.18 -3.77
CA GLY A 249 -8.89 -10.28 -4.54
C GLY A 249 -9.99 -9.88 -5.51
N TYR A 250 -10.49 -8.64 -5.51
CA TYR A 250 -11.38 -8.16 -6.56
C TYR A 250 -10.62 -7.99 -7.89
N PRO A 251 -11.26 -8.20 -9.05
CA PRO A 251 -10.62 -8.02 -10.35
C PRO A 251 -9.97 -6.65 -10.51
N ILE A 252 -8.82 -6.61 -11.13
CA ILE A 252 -8.08 -5.39 -11.46
C ILE A 252 -8.11 -5.13 -12.95
N LEU A 253 -7.87 -3.89 -13.36
CA LEU A 253 -7.77 -3.54 -14.76
C LEU A 253 -6.54 -4.19 -15.41
N TYR A 254 -6.67 -4.61 -16.67
CA TYR A 254 -5.62 -5.34 -17.37
C TYR A 254 -4.27 -4.61 -17.38
N TRP A 255 -4.28 -3.27 -17.46
CA TRP A 255 -3.09 -2.42 -17.47
C TRP A 255 -2.41 -2.26 -16.09
N GLN A 256 -3.12 -2.56 -15.00
CA GLN A 256 -2.50 -2.49 -13.67
C GLN A 256 -1.38 -3.53 -13.55
N LYS A 257 -0.29 -3.13 -12.92
CA LYS A 257 0.77 -4.09 -12.60
C LYS A 257 0.21 -5.16 -11.65
N THR A 258 0.40 -6.40 -12.01
CA THR A 258 0.29 -7.51 -11.06
C THR A 258 1.67 -7.71 -10.47
N PHE A 259 1.72 -7.87 -9.18
CA PHE A 259 2.92 -8.33 -8.53
C PHE A 259 3.00 -9.85 -8.71
N ASP A 260 4.17 -10.34 -9.04
CA ASP A 260 4.42 -11.77 -9.03
C ASP A 260 4.54 -12.19 -7.55
N ALA A 261 3.57 -12.96 -7.06
CA ALA A 261 3.66 -13.46 -5.69
C ALA A 261 4.83 -14.43 -5.52
N ASP A 262 5.35 -14.98 -6.62
CA ASP A 262 6.53 -15.81 -6.58
C ASP A 262 7.73 -15.06 -6.02
N ASP A 263 7.84 -13.76 -6.28
CA ASP A 263 8.91 -12.90 -5.71
C ASP A 263 8.76 -12.77 -4.17
N VAL A 264 7.54 -12.56 -3.66
CA VAL A 264 7.26 -12.51 -2.22
C VAL A 264 7.45 -13.87 -1.58
N ASN A 265 6.94 -14.93 -2.22
CA ASN A 265 7.04 -16.31 -1.73
C ASN A 265 8.49 -16.78 -1.68
N ASP A 266 9.33 -16.44 -2.66
CA ASP A 266 10.76 -16.75 -2.65
C ASP A 266 11.45 -16.14 -1.42
N VAL A 267 11.12 -14.89 -1.07
CA VAL A 267 11.63 -14.26 0.15
C VAL A 267 11.14 -14.97 1.41
N VAL A 268 9.83 -15.26 1.48
CA VAL A 268 9.22 -15.97 2.61
C VAL A 268 9.83 -17.35 2.80
N GLU A 269 10.07 -18.10 1.73
CA GLU A 269 10.71 -19.41 1.76
C GLU A 269 12.16 -19.32 2.24
N LYS A 270 12.95 -18.40 1.70
CA LYS A 270 14.34 -18.17 2.14
C LYS A 270 14.44 -17.82 3.62
N ILE A 271 13.49 -17.02 4.13
CA ILE A 271 13.43 -16.71 5.57
C ILE A 271 13.10 -17.97 6.38
N ASN A 272 12.14 -18.79 5.94
CA ASN A 272 11.78 -20.04 6.61
C ASN A 272 12.94 -21.06 6.61
N ASP A 273 13.76 -21.06 5.57
CA ASP A 273 14.90 -21.94 5.42
C ASP A 273 16.07 -21.61 6.36
N ILE A 274 16.05 -20.46 7.04
CA ILE A 274 17.06 -20.12 8.05
C ILE A 274 17.08 -21.17 9.17
N GLY A 275 15.90 -21.59 9.64
CA GLY A 275 15.75 -22.54 10.74
C GLY A 275 16.36 -22.03 12.04
N ASP A 276 16.88 -22.94 12.87
CA ASP A 276 17.58 -22.60 14.11
C ASP A 276 18.88 -21.87 13.81
N VAL A 277 19.10 -20.74 14.50
CA VAL A 277 20.27 -19.89 14.25
C VAL A 277 21.51 -20.44 14.95
N THR A 278 22.56 -20.62 14.18
CA THR A 278 23.89 -21.07 14.63
C THR A 278 24.98 -20.12 14.11
N ALA A 279 26.23 -20.34 14.54
CA ALA A 279 27.36 -19.57 14.01
C ALA A 279 27.55 -19.72 12.48
N ASP A 280 26.99 -20.76 11.88
CA ASP A 280 27.13 -21.08 10.46
C ASP A 280 25.90 -20.59 9.63
N SER A 281 24.88 -20.01 10.27
CA SER A 281 23.65 -19.56 9.62
C SER A 281 23.82 -18.29 8.78
N GLY A 282 25.01 -17.66 8.82
CA GLY A 282 25.25 -16.37 8.17
C GLY A 282 24.98 -16.34 6.65
N VAL A 283 25.23 -17.46 5.95
CA VAL A 283 24.97 -17.54 4.50
C VAL A 283 23.47 -17.45 4.22
N LYS A 284 22.66 -18.27 4.87
CA LYS A 284 21.20 -18.29 4.68
C LYS A 284 20.54 -16.98 5.09
N ILE A 285 20.98 -16.38 6.20
CA ILE A 285 20.47 -15.08 6.66
C ILE A 285 20.79 -13.98 5.65
N ASN A 286 22.00 -13.96 5.09
CA ASN A 286 22.37 -12.98 4.06
C ASN A 286 21.61 -13.22 2.75
N GLU A 287 21.36 -14.45 2.35
CA GLU A 287 20.56 -14.77 1.15
C GLU A 287 19.11 -14.30 1.34
N ALA A 288 18.49 -14.54 2.48
CA ALA A 288 17.15 -14.05 2.79
C ALA A 288 17.11 -12.52 2.86
N ARG A 289 18.12 -11.88 3.48
CA ARG A 289 18.24 -10.41 3.52
C ARG A 289 18.37 -9.81 2.13
N ASN A 290 19.26 -10.34 1.30
CA ASN A 290 19.44 -9.87 -0.07
C ASN A 290 18.17 -10.04 -0.91
N ALA A 291 17.46 -11.15 -0.76
CA ALA A 291 16.17 -11.35 -1.45
C ALA A 291 15.13 -10.30 -1.01
N TYR A 292 15.02 -10.02 0.29
CA TYR A 292 14.12 -8.99 0.81
C TYR A 292 14.51 -7.58 0.34
N ASP A 293 15.81 -7.24 0.36
CA ASP A 293 16.28 -5.91 -0.01
C ASP A 293 16.11 -5.63 -1.50
N ASN A 294 16.22 -6.66 -2.34
CA ASN A 294 15.99 -6.59 -3.79
C ASN A 294 14.52 -6.66 -4.20
N LEU A 295 13.63 -6.97 -3.26
CA LEU A 295 12.19 -6.95 -3.53
C LEU A 295 11.72 -5.51 -3.76
N ASP A 296 10.82 -5.30 -4.73
CA ASP A 296 10.19 -4.00 -4.94
C ASP A 296 9.58 -3.48 -3.64
N ASP A 297 9.73 -2.19 -3.36
CA ASP A 297 9.28 -1.59 -2.10
C ASP A 297 7.79 -1.79 -1.86
N ASP A 298 6.98 -1.82 -2.93
CA ASP A 298 5.55 -2.07 -2.88
C ASP A 298 5.21 -3.51 -2.47
N LEU A 299 6.14 -4.46 -2.60
CA LEU A 299 5.97 -5.86 -2.21
C LEU A 299 6.45 -6.17 -0.79
N LYS A 300 7.38 -5.38 -0.26
CA LYS A 300 7.95 -5.57 1.08
C LYS A 300 6.92 -5.72 2.22
N PRO A 301 5.78 -4.97 2.22
CA PRO A 301 4.74 -5.13 3.23
C PRO A 301 4.07 -6.51 3.25
N TYR A 302 4.17 -7.28 2.17
CA TYR A 302 3.54 -8.60 2.06
C TYR A 302 4.43 -9.76 2.51
N VAL A 303 5.68 -9.49 2.90
CA VAL A 303 6.57 -10.50 3.50
C VAL A 303 6.12 -10.78 4.93
N SER A 304 5.37 -11.86 5.12
CA SER A 304 4.63 -12.18 6.35
C SER A 304 5.51 -12.59 7.53
N ASN A 305 6.77 -12.96 7.29
CA ASN A 305 7.72 -13.49 8.28
C ASN A 305 9.00 -12.65 8.40
N LEU A 306 8.92 -11.35 8.09
CA LEU A 306 10.07 -10.44 8.21
C LEU A 306 10.65 -10.37 9.63
N ASP A 307 9.82 -10.51 10.65
CA ASP A 307 10.22 -10.55 12.05
C ASP A 307 11.14 -11.74 12.35
N VAL A 308 10.96 -12.87 11.68
CA VAL A 308 11.85 -14.04 11.78
C VAL A 308 13.25 -13.70 11.27
N LEU A 309 13.36 -13.01 10.13
CA LEU A 309 14.64 -12.57 9.57
C LEU A 309 15.34 -11.59 10.53
N LEU A 310 14.63 -10.59 11.04
CA LEU A 310 15.17 -9.59 11.96
C LEU A 310 15.68 -10.23 13.26
N ASN A 311 14.93 -11.21 13.78
CA ASN A 311 15.34 -11.96 14.97
C ASN A 311 16.56 -12.84 14.70
N ALA A 312 16.61 -13.51 13.55
CA ALA A 312 17.74 -14.34 13.15
C ALA A 312 19.04 -13.53 12.99
N GLU A 313 18.96 -12.35 12.41
CA GLU A 313 20.11 -11.42 12.31
C GLU A 313 20.65 -10.98 13.67
N LYS A 314 19.74 -10.66 14.59
CA LYS A 314 20.09 -10.28 15.96
C LYS A 314 20.75 -11.44 16.69
N GLU A 315 20.16 -12.63 16.63
CA GLU A 315 20.69 -13.83 17.30
C GLU A 315 22.07 -14.21 16.76
N LEU A 316 22.26 -14.20 15.45
CA LEU A 316 23.57 -14.44 14.83
C LEU A 316 24.62 -13.43 15.31
N SER A 317 24.26 -12.15 15.38
CA SER A 317 25.14 -11.09 15.89
C SER A 317 25.54 -11.34 17.33
N GLU A 318 24.62 -11.80 18.18
CA GLU A 318 24.90 -12.16 19.59
C GLU A 318 25.83 -13.38 19.70
N ILE A 319 25.61 -14.43 18.89
CA ILE A 319 26.45 -15.63 18.84
C ILE A 319 27.88 -15.28 18.40
N ILE A 320 28.03 -14.51 17.33
CA ILE A 320 29.35 -14.08 16.83
C ILE A 320 30.06 -13.25 17.89
N SER A 321 29.35 -12.29 18.48
CA SER A 321 29.88 -11.40 19.50
C SER A 321 30.31 -12.11 20.78
N LEU A 322 29.61 -13.17 21.19
CA LEU A 322 30.00 -14.03 22.30
C LEU A 322 31.24 -14.88 21.96
N LYS A 323 31.29 -15.42 20.73
CA LYS A 323 32.47 -16.19 20.25
C LYS A 323 33.73 -15.32 20.24
N GLU A 324 33.65 -14.11 19.76
CA GLU A 324 34.74 -13.11 19.75
C GLU A 324 35.19 -12.77 21.19
N ALA A 325 34.23 -12.51 22.10
CA ALA A 325 34.52 -12.22 23.50
C ALA A 325 35.25 -13.41 24.20
N LYS A 326 34.80 -14.62 23.95
CA LYS A 326 35.49 -15.83 24.47
C LYS A 326 36.90 -15.94 23.94
N LYS A 327 37.08 -15.79 22.62
CA LYS A 327 38.41 -15.83 21.98
C LYS A 327 39.36 -14.80 22.61
N THR A 328 38.92 -13.55 22.70
CA THR A 328 39.70 -12.46 23.29
C THR A 328 40.05 -12.75 24.77
N ALA A 329 39.09 -13.25 25.54
CA ALA A 329 39.31 -13.60 26.95
C ALA A 329 40.30 -14.75 27.14
N LEU A 330 40.26 -15.76 26.27
CA LEU A 330 41.23 -16.86 26.28
C LEU A 330 42.66 -16.39 25.98
N GLU A 331 42.82 -15.56 24.92
CA GLU A 331 44.11 -14.97 24.55
C GLU A 331 44.65 -14.07 25.68
N GLN A 332 43.80 -13.30 26.35
CA GLN A 332 44.19 -12.49 27.52
C GLN A 332 44.57 -13.33 28.73
N LEU A 333 43.96 -14.49 28.93
CA LEU A 333 44.28 -15.37 30.06
C LEU A 333 45.60 -16.13 29.80
N GLU A 334 45.80 -16.63 28.57
CA GLU A 334 47.05 -17.32 28.17
C GLU A 334 48.28 -16.43 28.29
N SER A 335 48.13 -15.14 27.96
CA SER A 335 49.22 -14.16 28.01
C SER A 335 49.33 -13.43 29.36
N TYR A 336 48.50 -13.75 30.34
CA TYR A 336 48.42 -12.99 31.59
C TYR A 336 49.65 -13.14 32.49
N LYS A 337 50.21 -14.35 32.58
CA LYS A 337 51.40 -14.67 33.37
C LYS A 337 52.35 -15.54 32.56
N ASP A 338 53.65 -15.33 32.73
CA ASP A 338 54.65 -16.22 32.12
C ASP A 338 54.78 -17.52 32.93
N ALA A 339 54.47 -18.61 32.28
CA ALA A 339 54.54 -19.94 32.89
C ALA A 339 55.96 -20.33 33.34
N SER A 340 57.02 -19.67 32.85
CA SER A 340 58.42 -19.89 33.27
C SER A 340 58.71 -19.43 34.71
N ASP A 341 57.88 -18.47 35.20
CA ASP A 341 58.02 -17.94 36.57
C ASP A 341 57.46 -18.89 37.66
N TYR A 342 56.85 -20.02 37.25
CA TYR A 342 56.14 -20.97 38.15
C TYR A 342 56.64 -22.38 38.03
N THR A 343 57.98 -22.62 37.94
CA THR A 343 58.53 -23.96 37.75
C THR A 343 58.29 -24.84 38.97
N LEU A 344 58.35 -24.28 40.21
CA LEU A 344 58.09 -24.95 41.46
C LEU A 344 56.59 -25.20 41.74
N ASN A 345 55.75 -24.35 41.22
CA ASN A 345 54.29 -24.40 41.38
C ASN A 345 53.57 -24.73 40.05
N ARG A 346 54.25 -25.39 39.11
CA ARG A 346 53.77 -25.67 37.75
C ARG A 346 52.41 -26.38 37.71
N GLU A 347 52.19 -27.37 38.54
CA GLU A 347 50.96 -28.13 38.59
C GLU A 347 49.78 -27.23 39.02
N ALA A 348 49.95 -26.43 40.06
CA ALA A 348 48.93 -25.49 40.55
C ALA A 348 48.61 -24.43 39.50
N PHE A 349 49.66 -23.89 38.83
CA PHE A 349 49.51 -22.90 37.73
C PHE A 349 48.71 -23.48 36.57
N ASN A 350 49.10 -24.64 36.04
CA ASN A 350 48.41 -25.29 34.93
C ASN A 350 46.95 -25.59 35.28
N LYS A 351 46.69 -26.11 36.48
CA LYS A 351 45.32 -26.39 36.93
C LYS A 351 44.43 -25.15 37.02
N ALA A 352 44.97 -24.03 37.51
CA ALA A 352 44.25 -22.76 37.59
C ALA A 352 43.98 -22.20 36.18
N LEU A 353 44.97 -22.26 35.26
CA LEU A 353 44.84 -21.85 33.89
C LEU A 353 43.78 -22.67 33.14
N GLU A 354 43.87 -24.00 33.18
CA GLU A 354 42.92 -24.93 32.54
C GLU A 354 41.49 -24.69 33.03
N LYS A 355 41.32 -24.51 34.36
CA LYS A 355 40.01 -24.20 34.93
C LYS A 355 39.48 -22.87 34.41
N GLY A 356 40.29 -21.81 34.38
CA GLY A 356 39.91 -20.51 33.86
C GLY A 356 39.49 -20.58 32.40
N MET A 357 40.23 -21.31 31.57
CA MET A 357 39.89 -21.52 30.15
C MET A 357 38.57 -22.30 29.99
N ALA A 358 38.33 -23.31 30.82
CA ALA A 358 37.08 -24.05 30.81
C ALA A 358 35.87 -23.18 31.21
N ASP A 359 36.04 -22.37 32.28
CA ASP A 359 34.98 -21.47 32.75
C ASP A 359 34.64 -20.38 31.69
N ILE A 360 35.64 -19.79 31.01
CA ILE A 360 35.43 -18.86 29.89
C ILE A 360 34.71 -19.57 28.75
N SER A 361 35.12 -20.76 28.39
CA SER A 361 34.52 -21.52 27.28
C SER A 361 33.08 -21.92 27.58
N ALA A 362 32.73 -22.20 28.83
CA ALA A 362 31.38 -22.54 29.25
C ALA A 362 30.42 -21.35 29.40
N ALA A 363 30.92 -20.10 29.43
CA ALA A 363 30.13 -18.90 29.60
C ALA A 363 29.06 -18.77 28.52
N LYS A 364 27.86 -18.31 28.90
CA LYS A 364 26.67 -18.19 28.00
C LYS A 364 26.45 -16.81 27.47
N ASN A 365 27.06 -15.79 28.04
CA ASN A 365 26.98 -14.39 27.61
C ASN A 365 28.30 -13.65 27.94
N LYS A 366 28.45 -12.42 27.46
CA LYS A 366 29.66 -11.60 27.63
C LYS A 366 29.98 -11.29 29.09
N ASP A 367 28.96 -11.08 29.92
CA ASP A 367 29.15 -10.76 31.34
C ASP A 367 29.73 -11.97 32.08
N GLU A 368 29.27 -13.18 31.75
CA GLU A 368 29.84 -14.43 32.26
C GLU A 368 31.29 -14.64 31.79
N VAL A 369 31.59 -14.33 30.51
CA VAL A 369 32.96 -14.38 29.96
C VAL A 369 33.89 -13.45 30.76
N ASN A 370 33.46 -12.20 30.96
CA ASN A 370 34.25 -11.23 31.72
C ASN A 370 34.43 -11.64 33.19
N THR A 371 33.37 -12.13 33.81
CA THR A 371 33.40 -12.64 35.19
C THR A 371 34.38 -13.85 35.35
N ALA A 372 34.34 -14.78 34.40
CA ALA A 372 35.22 -15.94 34.36
C ALA A 372 36.69 -15.51 34.18
N LEU A 373 36.96 -14.56 33.27
CA LEU A 373 38.31 -14.02 33.06
C LEU A 373 38.88 -13.35 34.32
N ILE A 374 38.08 -12.50 35.00
CA ILE A 374 38.51 -11.86 36.26
C ILE A 374 38.83 -12.89 37.34
N LYS A 375 37.97 -13.89 37.53
CA LYS A 375 38.17 -14.96 38.50
C LYS A 375 39.41 -15.79 38.17
N ALA A 376 39.63 -16.11 36.91
CA ALA A 376 40.78 -16.87 36.46
C ALA A 376 42.09 -16.11 36.70
N LYS A 377 42.12 -14.82 36.38
CA LYS A 377 43.30 -13.95 36.68
C LYS A 377 43.59 -13.86 38.19
N ALA A 378 42.55 -13.69 39.01
CA ALA A 378 42.70 -13.66 40.45
C ALA A 378 43.25 -14.97 41.01
N ALA A 379 42.79 -16.11 40.50
CA ALA A 379 43.31 -17.45 40.90
C ALA A 379 44.78 -17.65 40.50
N LEU A 380 45.23 -17.10 39.37
CA LEU A 380 46.66 -17.11 38.99
C LEU A 380 47.50 -16.15 39.83
N ASP A 381 46.94 -15.03 40.30
CA ASP A 381 47.65 -14.09 41.20
C ASP A 381 47.88 -14.65 42.58
N GLU A 382 47.08 -15.61 43.08
CA GLU A 382 47.23 -16.27 44.35
C GLU A 382 48.40 -17.31 44.37
N ILE A 383 48.92 -17.70 43.21
CA ILE A 383 49.99 -18.69 43.10
C ILE A 383 51.36 -17.98 43.25
N PRO A 384 52.18 -18.38 44.22
CA PRO A 384 53.52 -17.79 44.38
C PRO A 384 54.43 -18.07 43.18
N THR A 385 55.19 -17.06 42.72
CA THR A 385 56.25 -17.23 41.72
C THR A 385 57.49 -17.85 42.38
N ASP A 386 58.38 -18.45 41.59
CA ASP A 386 59.63 -19.01 42.03
C ASP A 386 60.54 -18.00 42.78
N SER A 387 60.42 -16.74 42.40
CA SER A 387 61.17 -15.63 43.02
C SER A 387 60.56 -15.11 44.33
N SER A 388 59.32 -15.52 44.66
CA SER A 388 58.59 -15.12 45.88
C SER A 388 58.58 -16.22 46.96
N LEU A 389 59.16 -17.37 46.64
CA LEU A 389 59.37 -18.49 47.55
C LEU A 389 60.82 -18.44 48.13
#